data_c76de972db3b014d15f0cfce08bb1ef3
#
_entry.id   c76de972db3b014d15f0cfce08bb1ef3
#
_cell.length_a   1.000
_cell.length_b   1.000
_cell.length_c   1.000
_cell.angle_alpha   90.00
_cell.angle_beta   90.00
_cell.angle_gamma   90.00
#
_symmetry.space_group_name_H-M   'P 1'
#
loop_
_entity.id
_entity.type
_entity.pdbx_description
1 polymer ?
#
loop_
_entity_poly.entity_id
_entity_poly.type
_entity_poly.pdbx_seq_one_letter_code
_entity_poly.pdbx_strand_id
1 'polypeptide(L)'
;RTGTASVLAVAALVLVSAPASLAQSGTQSGTPNTSQTGTPNGAQTGAQSAQPNAAQATTPSAAPSPAQTPSTGLVRTEGHEYAPLLEQKIGYKDWSFKSLKDGTPVELRTLLQGKKLVAVVYFAPWCPNWRAEAPVIGRLYDKYKTLGFDVVAVSEYATADDARKFFEPQGGAPYTVVVESEAREARDKTTHYGYRQAVGDPRNWGSPFNVFLEPAKLNKSGDLLTERAWVVGGELIEKDAEQFIRERLGLSDQSAVEPCKEEPPKAEVKKP
;
A
#
# COMPACT_ATOMS: atom_id res chain seq x y z
N ARG A 1 -31.41 48.92 -28.91
CA ARG A 1 -32.50 48.30 -28.11
C ARG A 1 -31.86 47.35 -27.13
N THR A 2 -31.83 47.82 -25.91
CA THR A 2 -31.29 47.15 -24.71
C THR A 2 -32.40 46.26 -24.12
N GLY A 3 -32.09 44.99 -23.88
CA GLY A 3 -32.95 44.05 -23.16
C GLY A 3 -32.21 43.44 -21.98
N THR A 4 -32.49 43.97 -20.80
CA THR A 4 -32.06 43.42 -19.52
C THR A 4 -33.00 42.32 -19.08
N ALA A 5 -32.48 41.10 -18.87
CA ALA A 5 -33.20 40.00 -18.24
C ALA A 5 -32.75 39.84 -16.80
N SER A 6 -33.65 40.12 -15.86
CA SER A 6 -33.48 39.84 -14.43
C SER A 6 -33.74 38.37 -14.15
N VAL A 7 -32.81 37.70 -13.49
CA VAL A 7 -32.98 36.36 -12.93
C VAL A 7 -33.26 36.48 -11.44
N LEU A 8 -34.46 36.08 -11.03
CA LEU A 8 -34.87 35.95 -9.63
C LEU A 8 -34.26 34.66 -9.04
N ALA A 9 -33.49 34.78 -8.00
CA ALA A 9 -33.05 33.66 -7.17
C ALA A 9 -34.10 33.36 -6.11
N VAL A 10 -34.64 32.16 -6.12
CA VAL A 10 -35.51 31.60 -5.07
C VAL A 10 -34.63 30.80 -4.10
N ALA A 11 -34.46 31.31 -2.90
CA ALA A 11 -33.84 30.57 -1.80
C ALA A 11 -34.88 29.71 -1.08
N ALA A 12 -34.73 28.39 -1.17
CA ALA A 12 -35.53 27.45 -0.39
C ALA A 12 -34.80 27.12 0.90
N LEU A 13 -35.37 27.56 2.02
CA LEU A 13 -34.91 27.25 3.38
C LEU A 13 -35.52 25.91 3.81
N VAL A 14 -34.71 24.86 3.91
CA VAL A 14 -35.16 23.57 4.47
C VAL A 14 -34.74 23.51 5.94
N LEU A 15 -35.70 23.58 6.83
CA LEU A 15 -35.56 23.33 8.27
C LEU A 15 -35.62 21.83 8.50
N VAL A 16 -34.50 21.22 8.92
CA VAL A 16 -34.44 19.84 9.39
C VAL A 16 -34.46 19.83 10.92
N SER A 17 -35.56 19.32 11.45
CA SER A 17 -35.76 19.09 12.90
C SER A 17 -35.03 17.83 13.32
N ALA A 18 -34.20 17.93 14.38
CA ALA A 18 -33.56 16.79 15.04
C ALA A 18 -34.48 16.17 16.09
N PRO A 19 -34.60 14.85 16.24
CA PRO A 19 -35.22 14.24 17.41
C PRO A 19 -34.19 14.06 18.54
N ALA A 20 -34.57 14.49 19.74
CA ALA A 20 -33.86 14.24 20.97
C ALA A 20 -34.09 12.78 21.41
N SER A 21 -33.01 12.01 21.63
CA SER A 21 -33.08 10.70 22.28
C SER A 21 -32.67 10.81 23.73
N LEU A 22 -33.57 10.36 24.57
CA LEU A 22 -33.47 10.27 26.04
C LEU A 22 -32.41 9.23 26.45
N ALA A 23 -31.57 9.64 27.37
CA ALA A 23 -30.67 8.77 28.11
C ALA A 23 -31.44 7.93 29.10
N GLN A 24 -31.24 6.62 29.15
CA GLN A 24 -31.57 5.77 30.27
C GLN A 24 -30.30 5.29 30.96
N SER A 25 -30.12 5.80 32.18
CA SER A 25 -29.15 5.32 33.16
C SER A 25 -29.66 4.05 33.79
N GLY A 26 -28.95 2.95 33.67
CA GLY A 26 -29.17 1.70 34.39
C GLY A 26 -27.96 1.37 35.25
N THR A 27 -28.07 1.70 36.54
CA THR A 27 -27.15 1.29 37.60
C THR A 27 -27.46 -0.17 37.99
N GLN A 28 -26.48 -1.07 37.90
CA GLN A 28 -26.52 -2.32 38.69
C GLN A 28 -25.14 -2.56 39.32
N SER A 29 -25.19 -2.46 40.65
CA SER A 29 -24.18 -2.89 41.61
C SER A 29 -24.29 -4.40 41.83
N GLY A 30 -23.16 -5.08 41.87
CA GLY A 30 -23.04 -6.48 42.28
C GLY A 30 -21.64 -6.74 42.81
N THR A 31 -21.57 -6.91 44.12
CA THR A 31 -20.38 -7.13 44.98
C THR A 31 -19.78 -8.54 44.85
N PRO A 32 -18.62 -8.79 45.44
CA PRO A 32 -17.67 -9.83 45.03
C PRO A 32 -17.86 -11.15 45.78
N ASN A 33 -17.32 -12.23 45.22
CA ASN A 33 -17.20 -13.48 45.99
C ASN A 33 -15.77 -14.00 45.99
N THR A 34 -15.41 -14.44 47.16
CA THR A 34 -14.15 -14.73 47.82
C THR A 34 -13.62 -16.12 47.44
N SER A 35 -12.29 -16.25 47.35
CA SER A 35 -11.39 -17.34 47.75
C SER A 35 -11.79 -18.81 47.61
N GLN A 36 -10.92 -19.58 46.91
CA GLN A 36 -10.43 -20.84 47.50
C GLN A 36 -9.02 -21.20 47.01
N THR A 37 -8.16 -21.33 47.97
CA THR A 37 -6.83 -21.94 48.00
C THR A 37 -6.91 -23.46 47.83
N GLY A 38 -5.90 -24.04 47.15
CA GLY A 38 -5.73 -25.48 47.12
C GLY A 38 -4.50 -25.93 46.35
N THR A 39 -3.36 -26.03 47.01
CA THR A 39 -2.22 -26.93 46.73
C THR A 39 -2.25 -28.04 47.79
N PRO A 40 -1.50 -29.18 47.70
CA PRO A 40 -0.41 -29.60 46.82
C PRO A 40 -0.36 -31.11 46.48
N ASN A 41 0.74 -31.50 45.81
CA ASN A 41 1.49 -32.77 45.87
C ASN A 41 1.09 -33.98 44.98
N GLY A 42 2.13 -34.50 44.32
CA GLY A 42 2.19 -35.86 43.80
C GLY A 42 3.36 -36.08 42.84
N ALA A 43 4.59 -36.26 43.43
CA ALA A 43 5.74 -36.80 42.72
C ALA A 43 5.56 -38.31 42.51
N GLN A 44 5.93 -38.81 41.34
CA GLN A 44 6.43 -40.19 41.22
C GLN A 44 7.38 -40.35 40.03
N THR A 45 8.57 -40.77 40.38
CA THR A 45 9.68 -41.32 39.66
C THR A 45 9.35 -42.66 39.00
N GLY A 46 9.97 -42.96 37.85
CA GLY A 46 9.94 -44.30 37.24
C GLY A 46 10.89 -44.40 36.05
N ALA A 47 11.97 -45.11 36.24
CA ALA A 47 13.18 -45.22 35.41
C ALA A 47 13.04 -46.25 34.24
N GLN A 48 13.90 -45.99 33.23
CA GLN A 48 14.69 -46.95 32.41
C GLN A 48 14.04 -48.16 31.74
N SER A 49 14.26 -48.30 30.41
CA SER A 49 15.04 -49.41 29.83
C SER A 49 15.19 -49.32 28.31
N ALA A 50 16.44 -49.21 27.86
CA ALA A 50 17.18 -49.98 26.83
C ALA A 50 16.55 -50.37 25.47
N GLN A 51 17.29 -49.96 24.44
CA GLN A 51 17.38 -50.51 23.07
C GLN A 51 17.70 -52.02 22.97
N PRO A 52 17.63 -52.73 21.82
CA PRO A 52 18.32 -52.32 20.59
C PRO A 52 17.67 -52.73 19.21
N ASN A 53 18.18 -52.07 18.16
CA ASN A 53 18.46 -52.56 16.78
C ASN A 53 17.53 -53.47 15.99
N ALA A 54 17.13 -52.95 14.80
CA ALA A 54 17.29 -53.65 13.52
C ALA A 54 17.23 -52.71 12.34
N ALA A 55 18.26 -52.71 11.53
CA ALA A 55 18.38 -52.01 10.26
C ALA A 55 17.44 -52.58 9.21
N GLN A 56 16.68 -51.74 8.53
CA GLN A 56 16.17 -52.03 7.20
C GLN A 56 16.34 -50.82 6.31
N ALA A 57 17.18 -50.98 5.29
CA ALA A 57 17.37 -50.09 4.18
C ALA A 57 16.08 -50.02 3.33
N THR A 58 15.45 -48.86 3.25
CA THR A 58 14.45 -48.55 2.25
C THR A 58 14.93 -47.38 1.40
N THR A 59 14.96 -47.61 0.10
CA THR A 59 15.24 -46.66 -1.00
C THR A 59 14.55 -45.34 -0.79
N PRO A 60 15.23 -44.19 -1.07
CA PRO A 60 14.61 -42.87 -1.00
C PRO A 60 13.60 -42.75 -2.15
N SER A 61 12.33 -42.75 -1.82
CA SER A 61 11.26 -42.27 -2.70
C SER A 61 11.50 -40.77 -2.93
N ALA A 62 11.62 -40.38 -4.19
CA ALA A 62 11.79 -39.00 -4.59
C ALA A 62 10.64 -38.15 -4.00
N ALA A 63 10.98 -37.26 -3.09
CA ALA A 63 10.05 -36.23 -2.59
C ALA A 63 9.56 -35.38 -3.76
N PRO A 64 8.26 -35.03 -3.83
CA PRO A 64 7.79 -34.08 -4.82
C PRO A 64 8.51 -32.75 -4.62
N SER A 65 9.07 -32.26 -5.72
CA SER A 65 9.72 -30.94 -5.78
C SER A 65 8.77 -29.90 -5.17
N PRO A 66 9.20 -29.07 -4.23
CA PRO A 66 8.33 -28.03 -3.68
C PRO A 66 7.89 -27.13 -4.83
N ALA A 67 6.58 -26.93 -4.97
CA ALA A 67 6.01 -25.95 -5.89
C ALA A 67 6.73 -24.62 -5.65
N GLN A 68 7.35 -24.08 -6.68
CA GLN A 68 8.06 -22.81 -6.61
C GLN A 68 7.05 -21.74 -6.21
N THR A 69 7.11 -21.29 -4.96
CA THR A 69 6.40 -20.12 -4.48
C THR A 69 6.86 -18.95 -5.37
N PRO A 70 5.95 -18.14 -5.93
CA PRO A 70 6.35 -17.00 -6.74
C PRO A 70 7.26 -16.09 -5.90
N SER A 71 8.52 -15.99 -6.31
CA SER A 71 9.49 -15.12 -5.65
C SER A 71 9.08 -13.68 -5.94
N THR A 72 8.86 -12.88 -4.92
CA THR A 72 8.59 -11.43 -5.06
C THR A 72 9.80 -10.68 -5.61
N GLY A 73 10.94 -11.34 -5.80
CA GLY A 73 12.18 -10.69 -6.23
C GLY A 73 12.75 -9.71 -5.21
N LEU A 74 12.32 -9.80 -3.94
CA LEU A 74 12.73 -8.90 -2.86
C LEU A 74 14.24 -8.94 -2.63
N VAL A 75 14.89 -7.79 -2.74
CA VAL A 75 16.32 -7.60 -2.49
C VAL A 75 16.51 -6.82 -1.19
N ARG A 76 17.26 -7.39 -0.23
CA ARG A 76 17.60 -6.75 1.04
C ARG A 76 19.02 -6.23 0.99
N THR A 77 19.19 -4.93 1.22
CA THR A 77 20.49 -4.26 1.23
C THR A 77 20.48 -3.14 2.27
N GLU A 78 21.43 -3.17 3.20
CA GLU A 78 21.67 -2.11 4.20
C GLU A 78 20.42 -1.67 4.99
N GLY A 79 19.53 -2.62 5.29
CA GLY A 79 18.27 -2.34 6.01
C GLY A 79 17.10 -1.94 5.11
N HIS A 80 17.30 -1.85 3.80
CA HIS A 80 16.26 -1.62 2.79
C HIS A 80 15.73 -2.92 2.21
N GLU A 81 14.48 -2.89 1.76
CA GLU A 81 13.78 -4.02 1.13
C GLU A 81 13.21 -3.59 -0.23
N TYR A 82 14.07 -3.53 -1.25
CA TYR A 82 13.68 -3.19 -2.61
C TYR A 82 13.00 -4.38 -3.31
N ALA A 83 11.98 -4.10 -4.12
CA ALA A 83 11.35 -5.11 -4.95
C ALA A 83 11.16 -4.63 -6.39
N PRO A 84 11.21 -5.54 -7.38
CA PRO A 84 10.93 -5.19 -8.76
C PRO A 84 9.43 -4.90 -8.95
N LEU A 85 9.12 -4.10 -9.96
CA LEU A 85 7.77 -3.83 -10.39
C LEU A 85 7.31 -4.95 -11.32
N LEU A 86 6.35 -5.77 -10.87
CA LEU A 86 5.86 -6.94 -11.57
C LEU A 86 4.35 -6.90 -11.75
N GLU A 87 3.85 -7.36 -12.89
CA GLU A 87 2.42 -7.58 -13.06
C GLU A 87 1.98 -8.84 -12.33
N GLN A 88 1.09 -8.70 -11.35
CA GLN A 88 0.64 -9.76 -10.46
C GLN A 88 -0.88 -9.96 -10.52
N LYS A 89 -1.33 -11.20 -10.30
CA LYS A 89 -2.75 -11.50 -10.11
C LYS A 89 -3.11 -11.30 -8.65
N ILE A 90 -3.73 -10.16 -8.31
CA ILE A 90 -4.07 -9.79 -6.93
C ILE A 90 -5.58 -9.65 -6.69
N GLY A 91 -6.41 -9.65 -7.74
CA GLY A 91 -7.86 -9.44 -7.60
C GLY A 91 -8.16 -8.12 -6.88
N TYR A 92 -7.62 -7.00 -7.39
CA TYR A 92 -7.69 -5.71 -6.73
C TYR A 92 -9.12 -5.18 -6.70
N LYS A 93 -9.59 -4.87 -5.49
CA LYS A 93 -10.98 -4.46 -5.23
C LYS A 93 -11.13 -2.95 -5.09
N ASP A 94 -12.34 -2.49 -5.34
CA ASP A 94 -12.76 -1.14 -4.97
C ASP A 94 -12.89 -1.01 -3.46
N TRP A 95 -12.69 0.20 -2.94
CA TRP A 95 -12.82 0.49 -1.53
C TRP A 95 -13.24 1.94 -1.27
N SER A 96 -13.78 2.16 -0.07
CA SER A 96 -14.05 3.47 0.50
C SER A 96 -13.39 3.53 1.87
N PHE A 97 -12.40 4.42 2.04
CA PHE A 97 -11.68 4.61 3.30
C PHE A 97 -11.84 6.04 3.81
N LYS A 98 -11.49 6.26 5.07
CA LYS A 98 -11.57 7.60 5.68
C LYS A 98 -10.37 8.45 5.27
N SER A 99 -10.63 9.68 4.83
CA SER A 99 -9.59 10.70 4.62
C SER A 99 -8.81 10.96 5.91
N LEU A 100 -7.47 10.96 5.81
CA LEU A 100 -6.60 11.34 6.92
C LEU A 100 -6.81 12.80 7.33
N LYS A 101 -7.18 13.66 6.38
CA LYS A 101 -7.32 15.11 6.58
C LYS A 101 -8.49 15.44 7.50
N ASP A 102 -9.65 14.87 7.25
CA ASP A 102 -10.92 15.27 7.86
C ASP A 102 -11.87 14.12 8.22
N GLY A 103 -11.46 12.86 7.99
CA GLY A 103 -12.24 11.68 8.30
C GLY A 103 -13.43 11.42 7.36
N THR A 104 -13.61 12.23 6.32
CA THR A 104 -14.67 12.00 5.33
C THR A 104 -14.41 10.75 4.48
N PRO A 105 -15.45 10.05 4.00
CA PRO A 105 -15.27 8.92 3.09
C PRO A 105 -14.61 9.35 1.79
N VAL A 106 -13.64 8.57 1.33
CA VAL A 106 -12.93 8.72 0.06
C VAL A 106 -13.12 7.44 -0.76
N GLU A 107 -13.72 7.59 -1.91
CA GLU A 107 -14.03 6.51 -2.85
C GLU A 107 -12.88 6.36 -3.85
N LEU A 108 -12.30 5.15 -3.97
CA LEU A 108 -11.20 4.93 -4.90
C LEU A 108 -11.59 5.24 -6.35
N ARG A 109 -12.75 4.78 -6.80
CA ARG A 109 -13.21 5.07 -8.17
C ARG A 109 -13.31 6.56 -8.47
N THR A 110 -13.63 7.39 -7.48
CA THR A 110 -13.67 8.85 -7.64
C THR A 110 -12.24 9.40 -7.80
N LEU A 111 -11.28 8.90 -7.04
CA LEU A 111 -9.87 9.31 -7.17
C LEU A 111 -9.26 8.92 -8.52
N LEU A 112 -9.71 7.81 -9.11
CA LEU A 112 -9.20 7.32 -10.39
C LEU A 112 -9.68 8.16 -11.59
N GLN A 113 -10.74 8.98 -11.43
CA GLN A 113 -11.32 9.74 -12.54
C GLN A 113 -10.34 10.77 -13.12
N GLY A 114 -10.23 10.79 -14.45
CA GLY A 114 -9.37 11.72 -15.17
C GLY A 114 -7.87 11.44 -15.05
N LYS A 115 -7.47 10.35 -14.37
CA LYS A 115 -6.08 9.94 -14.25
C LYS A 115 -5.71 8.92 -15.32
N LYS A 116 -4.42 8.89 -15.70
CA LYS A 116 -3.86 7.88 -16.60
C LYS A 116 -3.24 6.72 -15.81
N LEU A 117 -2.60 7.04 -14.68
CA LEU A 117 -1.94 6.09 -13.80
C LEU A 117 -2.08 6.56 -12.35
N VAL A 118 -2.43 5.64 -11.45
CA VAL A 118 -2.51 5.92 -10.00
C VAL A 118 -1.68 4.91 -9.24
N ALA A 119 -0.76 5.38 -8.40
CA ALA A 119 -0.07 4.55 -7.42
C ALA A 119 -0.86 4.55 -6.11
N VAL A 120 -1.33 3.38 -5.68
CA VAL A 120 -1.89 3.16 -4.35
C VAL A 120 -0.80 2.56 -3.48
N VAL A 121 -0.39 3.30 -2.44
CA VAL A 121 0.75 2.97 -1.58
C VAL A 121 0.27 2.64 -0.19
N TYR A 122 0.33 1.37 0.20
CA TYR A 122 0.02 0.93 1.56
C TYR A 122 1.23 1.10 2.45
N PHE A 123 1.09 1.85 3.55
CA PHE A 123 2.20 2.21 4.41
C PHE A 123 1.87 2.19 5.90
N ALA A 124 2.88 1.94 6.72
CA ALA A 124 2.82 2.15 8.17
C ALA A 124 3.76 3.32 8.55
N PRO A 125 3.30 4.37 9.24
CA PRO A 125 4.10 5.57 9.55
C PRO A 125 5.37 5.30 10.36
N TRP A 126 5.36 4.22 11.13
CA TRP A 126 6.48 3.76 11.95
C TRP A 126 7.48 2.89 11.19
N CYS A 127 7.17 2.44 9.94
CA CYS A 127 8.04 1.56 9.17
C CYS A 127 9.25 2.31 8.61
N PRO A 128 10.50 1.85 8.85
CA PRO A 128 11.69 2.51 8.33
C PRO A 128 11.75 2.50 6.80
N ASN A 129 11.34 1.39 6.16
CA ASN A 129 11.34 1.28 4.70
C ASN A 129 10.37 2.28 4.05
N TRP A 130 9.19 2.49 4.66
CA TRP A 130 8.29 3.57 4.22
C TRP A 130 8.93 4.95 4.38
N ARG A 131 9.61 5.20 5.50
CA ARG A 131 10.30 6.49 5.72
C ARG A 131 11.38 6.77 4.68
N ALA A 132 12.02 5.74 4.16
CA ALA A 132 12.99 5.84 3.07
C ALA A 132 12.29 6.06 1.71
N GLU A 133 11.14 5.40 1.46
CA GLU A 133 10.42 5.51 0.19
C GLU A 133 9.59 6.79 0.07
N ALA A 134 9.02 7.31 1.15
CA ALA A 134 8.11 8.46 1.09
C ALA A 134 8.66 9.68 0.30
N PRO A 135 9.95 10.07 0.42
CA PRO A 135 10.54 11.12 -0.41
C PRO A 135 10.58 10.75 -1.90
N VAL A 136 10.77 9.47 -2.25
CA VAL A 136 10.78 9.00 -3.65
C VAL A 136 9.39 9.17 -4.26
N ILE A 137 8.36 8.69 -3.56
CA ILE A 137 6.95 8.86 -3.97
C ILE A 137 6.60 10.34 -4.12
N GLY A 138 7.04 11.19 -3.19
CA GLY A 138 6.80 12.64 -3.24
C GLY A 138 7.40 13.28 -4.51
N ARG A 139 8.66 12.95 -4.85
CA ARG A 139 9.31 13.44 -6.06
C ARG A 139 8.61 12.98 -7.34
N LEU A 140 8.25 11.70 -7.41
CA LEU A 140 7.54 11.13 -8.57
C LEU A 140 6.17 11.79 -8.73
N TYR A 141 5.43 11.97 -7.64
CA TYR A 141 4.15 12.67 -7.66
C TYR A 141 4.30 14.11 -8.17
N ASP A 142 5.19 14.90 -7.58
CA ASP A 142 5.40 16.30 -7.97
C ASP A 142 5.78 16.44 -9.43
N LYS A 143 6.60 15.52 -9.95
CA LYS A 143 7.08 15.55 -11.32
C LYS A 143 5.99 15.19 -12.34
N TYR A 144 5.06 14.30 -12.00
CA TYR A 144 4.14 13.71 -12.98
C TYR A 144 2.65 13.99 -12.74
N LYS A 145 2.26 14.63 -11.62
CA LYS A 145 0.85 14.89 -11.28
C LYS A 145 0.07 15.68 -12.33
N THR A 146 0.70 16.64 -12.98
CA THR A 146 0.07 17.43 -14.06
C THR A 146 -0.05 16.68 -15.39
N LEU A 147 0.62 15.52 -15.52
CA LEU A 147 0.63 14.70 -16.73
C LEU A 147 -0.33 13.52 -16.66
N GLY A 148 -1.06 13.38 -15.53
CA GLY A 148 -2.07 12.35 -15.33
C GLY A 148 -1.65 11.22 -14.38
N PHE A 149 -0.50 11.35 -13.70
CA PHE A 149 -0.12 10.49 -12.58
C PHE A 149 -0.75 11.00 -11.28
N ASP A 150 -1.18 10.07 -10.41
CA ASP A 150 -1.63 10.42 -9.06
C ASP A 150 -1.13 9.40 -8.04
N VAL A 151 -1.14 9.79 -6.77
CA VAL A 151 -0.76 8.96 -5.64
C VAL A 151 -1.87 8.99 -4.59
N VAL A 152 -2.23 7.82 -4.10
CA VAL A 152 -3.11 7.64 -2.94
C VAL A 152 -2.36 6.78 -1.94
N ALA A 153 -2.07 7.32 -0.76
CA ALA A 153 -1.43 6.56 0.31
C ALA A 153 -2.48 6.04 1.29
N VAL A 154 -2.39 4.75 1.62
CA VAL A 154 -3.28 4.06 2.57
C VAL A 154 -2.51 3.76 3.84
N SER A 155 -2.89 4.44 4.93
CA SER A 155 -2.27 4.23 6.25
C SER A 155 -2.76 2.95 6.89
N GLU A 156 -1.81 2.15 7.36
CA GLU A 156 -2.00 0.84 7.95
C GLU A 156 -1.37 0.75 9.35
N TYR A 157 -2.01 0.01 10.23
CA TYR A 157 -1.42 -0.46 11.50
C TYR A 157 -0.94 0.64 12.45
N ALA A 158 -1.49 1.84 12.32
CA ALA A 158 -1.16 3.00 13.14
C ALA A 158 -2.36 3.94 13.22
N THR A 159 -2.46 4.70 14.31
CA THR A 159 -3.55 5.67 14.47
C THR A 159 -3.51 6.76 13.39
N ALA A 160 -4.64 7.38 13.10
CA ALA A 160 -4.70 8.52 12.19
C ALA A 160 -3.77 9.67 12.67
N ASP A 161 -3.62 9.83 13.99
CA ASP A 161 -2.71 10.83 14.57
C ASP A 161 -1.23 10.50 14.30
N ASP A 162 -0.83 9.25 14.36
CA ASP A 162 0.54 8.84 14.02
C ASP A 162 0.82 9.09 12.53
N ALA A 163 -0.15 8.82 11.67
CA ALA A 163 -0.05 9.12 10.25
C ALA A 163 0.05 10.64 9.98
N ARG A 164 -0.74 11.47 10.68
CA ARG A 164 -0.64 12.95 10.58
C ARG A 164 0.73 13.44 11.02
N LYS A 165 1.22 12.97 12.18
CA LYS A 165 2.55 13.33 12.70
C LYS A 165 3.68 12.96 11.74
N PHE A 166 3.53 11.89 10.98
CA PHE A 166 4.52 11.52 9.96
C PHE A 166 4.65 12.60 8.87
N PHE A 167 3.55 13.18 8.41
CA PHE A 167 3.55 14.19 7.35
C PHE A 167 3.72 15.63 7.86
N GLU A 168 3.57 15.88 9.16
CA GLU A 168 3.64 17.23 9.76
C GLU A 168 4.94 17.99 9.45
N PRO A 169 6.15 17.38 9.53
CA PRO A 169 7.41 18.07 9.20
C PRO A 169 7.51 18.57 7.75
N GLN A 170 6.66 18.02 6.86
CA GLN A 170 6.61 18.37 5.44
C GLN A 170 5.49 19.38 5.12
N GLY A 171 4.80 19.88 6.13
CA GLY A 171 3.64 20.76 5.96
C GLY A 171 2.35 20.04 5.59
N GLY A 172 2.30 18.72 5.79
CA GLY A 172 1.20 17.83 5.43
C GLY A 172 1.53 16.90 4.27
N ALA A 173 0.59 15.99 3.97
CA ALA A 173 0.76 15.06 2.87
C ALA A 173 0.59 15.78 1.51
N PRO A 174 1.49 15.56 0.53
CA PRO A 174 1.40 16.24 -0.77
C PRO A 174 0.30 15.64 -1.68
N TYR A 175 -0.19 14.43 -1.38
CA TYR A 175 -1.20 13.67 -2.11
C TYR A 175 -2.30 13.20 -1.15
N THR A 176 -3.34 12.55 -1.69
CA THR A 176 -4.44 12.00 -0.86
C THR A 176 -3.93 10.89 0.05
N VAL A 177 -4.24 10.99 1.34
CA VAL A 177 -3.97 9.93 2.33
C VAL A 177 -5.28 9.51 2.97
N VAL A 178 -5.48 8.21 3.02
CA VAL A 178 -6.65 7.56 3.65
C VAL A 178 -6.19 6.56 4.71
N VAL A 179 -7.10 6.13 5.57
CA VAL A 179 -6.84 5.18 6.66
C VAL A 179 -7.70 3.94 6.47
N GLU A 180 -7.08 2.78 6.29
CA GLU A 180 -7.77 1.48 6.28
C GLU A 180 -7.78 0.89 7.69
N SER A 181 -6.62 0.84 8.36
CA SER A 181 -6.48 0.17 9.66
C SER A 181 -5.68 1.01 10.66
N GLU A 182 -6.24 1.20 11.84
CA GLU A 182 -5.59 1.89 12.96
C GLU A 182 -4.97 0.92 13.99
N ALA A 183 -5.22 -0.38 13.86
CA ALA A 183 -4.81 -1.39 14.83
C ALA A 183 -3.91 -2.47 14.22
N ARG A 184 -2.78 -2.75 14.87
CA ARG A 184 -1.85 -3.82 14.46
C ARG A 184 -2.49 -5.21 14.58
N GLU A 185 -3.36 -5.39 15.54
CA GLU A 185 -4.06 -6.64 15.84
C GLU A 185 -5.07 -7.02 14.73
N ALA A 186 -5.50 -6.04 13.94
CA ALA A 186 -6.40 -6.25 12.80
C ALA A 186 -5.67 -6.48 11.47
N ARG A 187 -4.36 -6.68 11.47
CA ARG A 187 -3.52 -6.82 10.27
C ARG A 187 -4.09 -7.78 9.24
N ASP A 188 -4.46 -8.97 9.65
CA ASP A 188 -4.96 -10.05 8.79
C ASP A 188 -6.37 -9.81 8.24
N LYS A 189 -7.03 -8.73 8.66
CA LYS A 189 -8.36 -8.32 8.20
C LYS A 189 -8.30 -7.20 7.15
N THR A 190 -7.12 -6.63 6.89
CA THR A 190 -6.97 -5.54 5.91
C THR A 190 -6.97 -6.07 4.47
N THR A 191 -7.41 -5.23 3.52
CA THR A 191 -7.29 -5.54 2.10
C THR A 191 -5.82 -5.65 1.69
N HIS A 192 -4.98 -4.80 2.27
CA HIS A 192 -3.53 -4.84 2.15
C HIS A 192 -2.95 -6.23 2.43
N TYR A 193 -3.32 -6.83 3.57
CA TYR A 193 -2.85 -8.18 3.91
C TYR A 193 -3.28 -9.22 2.86
N GLY A 194 -4.53 -9.13 2.39
CA GLY A 194 -5.04 -10.01 1.34
C GLY A 194 -4.23 -9.91 0.03
N TYR A 195 -3.90 -8.70 -0.41
CA TYR A 195 -3.08 -8.50 -1.62
C TYR A 195 -1.66 -9.03 -1.46
N ARG A 196 -1.06 -8.84 -0.31
CA ARG A 196 0.26 -9.38 0.02
C ARG A 196 0.29 -10.91 -0.02
N GLN A 197 -0.73 -11.55 0.54
CA GLN A 197 -0.87 -13.02 0.46
C GLN A 197 -1.01 -13.48 -0.99
N ALA A 198 -1.78 -12.78 -1.81
CA ALA A 198 -1.97 -13.12 -3.21
C ALA A 198 -0.68 -13.09 -4.04
N VAL A 199 0.28 -12.22 -3.68
CA VAL A 199 1.58 -12.12 -4.38
C VAL A 199 2.71 -12.87 -3.66
N GLY A 200 2.43 -13.53 -2.53
CA GLY A 200 3.43 -14.27 -1.76
C GLY A 200 4.45 -13.37 -1.07
N ASP A 201 4.08 -12.17 -0.61
CA ASP A 201 4.97 -11.27 0.15
C ASP A 201 5.25 -11.86 1.55
N PRO A 202 6.50 -12.28 1.85
CA PRO A 202 6.84 -12.95 3.10
C PRO A 202 7.05 -12.00 4.28
N ARG A 203 7.05 -10.68 4.06
CA ARG A 203 7.35 -9.69 5.10
C ARG A 203 6.26 -9.68 6.17
N ASN A 204 6.62 -9.46 7.42
CA ASN A 204 5.65 -9.48 8.52
C ASN A 204 4.59 -8.39 8.36
N TRP A 205 4.98 -7.15 8.09
CA TRP A 205 4.08 -6.00 7.95
C TRP A 205 3.87 -5.56 6.51
N GLY A 206 4.82 -5.85 5.60
CA GLY A 206 4.75 -5.58 4.18
C GLY A 206 4.58 -4.09 3.83
N SER A 207 5.15 -3.21 4.60
CA SER A 207 5.15 -1.77 4.33
C SER A 207 6.56 -1.34 3.86
N PRO A 208 6.68 -0.56 2.78
CA PRO A 208 5.62 -0.19 1.85
C PRO A 208 5.17 -1.34 0.93
N PHE A 209 3.99 -1.19 0.33
CA PHE A 209 3.47 -2.08 -0.70
C PHE A 209 2.73 -1.23 -1.74
N ASN A 210 3.19 -1.26 -2.97
CA ASN A 210 2.76 -0.36 -4.02
C ASN A 210 1.94 -1.09 -5.08
N VAL A 211 0.77 -0.56 -5.44
CA VAL A 211 -0.08 -1.05 -6.53
C VAL A 211 -0.31 0.05 -7.53
N PHE A 212 0.06 -0.17 -8.79
CA PHE A 212 -0.18 0.78 -9.86
C PHE A 212 -1.41 0.37 -10.65
N LEU A 213 -2.36 1.29 -10.74
CA LEU A 213 -3.63 1.13 -11.43
C LEU A 213 -3.66 2.00 -12.69
N GLU A 214 -4.07 1.40 -13.80
CA GLU A 214 -4.33 2.11 -15.06
C GLU A 214 -5.85 2.29 -15.22
N PRO A 215 -6.45 3.44 -14.90
CA PRO A 215 -7.91 3.62 -14.83
C PRO A 215 -8.65 3.24 -16.10
N ALA A 216 -8.02 3.40 -17.28
CA ALA A 216 -8.62 3.02 -18.56
C ALA A 216 -8.81 1.49 -18.72
N LYS A 217 -8.10 0.68 -17.95
CA LYS A 217 -8.12 -0.80 -18.01
C LYS A 217 -8.99 -1.43 -16.93
N LEU A 218 -9.54 -0.64 -16.01
CA LEU A 218 -10.30 -1.15 -14.87
C LEU A 218 -11.76 -1.46 -15.23
N ASN A 219 -12.33 -2.42 -14.50
CA ASN A 219 -13.76 -2.70 -14.54
C ASN A 219 -14.56 -1.46 -14.10
N LYS A 220 -15.59 -1.10 -14.88
CA LYS A 220 -16.39 0.11 -14.62
C LYS A 220 -17.40 -0.06 -13.49
N SER A 221 -17.73 -1.29 -13.12
CA SER A 221 -18.73 -1.62 -12.09
C SER A 221 -18.35 -2.86 -11.31
N GLY A 222 -19.01 -3.08 -10.19
CA GLY A 222 -18.75 -4.19 -9.27
C GLY A 222 -17.56 -3.93 -8.35
N ASP A 223 -17.35 -4.81 -7.37
CA ASP A 223 -16.30 -4.65 -6.35
C ASP A 223 -14.89 -4.92 -6.89
N LEU A 224 -14.75 -5.79 -7.89
CA LEU A 224 -13.46 -6.10 -8.50
C LEU A 224 -13.10 -5.02 -9.53
N LEU A 225 -12.04 -4.26 -9.26
CA LEU A 225 -11.51 -3.28 -10.21
C LEU A 225 -10.69 -3.94 -11.31
N THR A 226 -9.83 -4.89 -10.94
CA THR A 226 -9.00 -5.63 -11.90
C THR A 226 -8.49 -6.93 -11.29
N GLU A 227 -8.36 -7.97 -12.13
CA GLU A 227 -7.71 -9.23 -11.73
C GLU A 227 -6.22 -9.07 -11.54
N ARG A 228 -5.57 -8.24 -12.35
CA ARG A 228 -4.12 -8.05 -12.36
C ARG A 228 -3.77 -6.58 -12.23
N ALA A 229 -2.69 -6.30 -11.50
CA ALA A 229 -2.13 -4.97 -11.39
C ALA A 229 -0.59 -5.06 -11.33
N TRP A 230 0.08 -3.95 -11.55
CA TRP A 230 1.50 -3.81 -11.34
C TRP A 230 1.77 -3.58 -9.86
N VAL A 231 2.66 -4.38 -9.29
CA VAL A 231 2.91 -4.43 -7.84
C VAL A 231 4.40 -4.35 -7.56
N VAL A 232 4.74 -3.58 -6.50
CA VAL A 232 6.05 -3.62 -5.85
C VAL A 232 5.84 -4.01 -4.39
N GLY A 233 6.21 -5.24 -4.05
CA GLY A 233 6.10 -5.78 -2.69
C GLY A 233 7.30 -5.41 -1.81
N GLY A 234 7.68 -4.15 -1.79
CA GLY A 234 8.85 -3.60 -1.13
C GLY A 234 9.00 -2.11 -1.44
N GLU A 235 10.20 -1.58 -1.16
CA GLU A 235 10.57 -0.23 -1.57
C GLU A 235 10.73 -0.15 -3.09
N LEU A 236 10.34 0.99 -3.67
CA LEU A 236 10.52 1.27 -5.08
C LEU A 236 12.00 1.46 -5.42
N ILE A 237 12.43 0.86 -6.53
CA ILE A 237 13.65 1.29 -7.22
C ILE A 237 13.26 2.52 -8.03
N GLU A 238 13.66 3.71 -7.58
CA GLU A 238 13.18 5.00 -8.12
C GLU A 238 13.28 5.09 -9.65
N LYS A 239 14.43 4.68 -10.21
CA LYS A 239 14.66 4.70 -11.66
C LYS A 239 13.67 3.83 -12.43
N ASP A 240 13.39 2.63 -11.91
CA ASP A 240 12.50 1.67 -12.57
C ASP A 240 11.04 2.15 -12.48
N ALA A 241 10.65 2.68 -11.30
CA ALA A 241 9.33 3.28 -11.09
C ALA A 241 9.13 4.50 -12.00
N GLU A 242 10.12 5.37 -12.11
CA GLU A 242 10.08 6.54 -12.98
C GLU A 242 9.94 6.15 -14.45
N GLN A 243 10.73 5.20 -14.92
CA GLN A 243 10.63 4.68 -16.28
C GLN A 243 9.22 4.13 -16.55
N PHE A 244 8.70 3.31 -15.66
CA PHE A 244 7.35 2.75 -15.77
C PHE A 244 6.28 3.85 -15.83
N ILE A 245 6.35 4.87 -14.96
CA ILE A 245 5.42 6.00 -14.97
C ILE A 245 5.47 6.72 -16.31
N ARG A 246 6.65 7.02 -16.82
CA ARG A 246 6.85 7.69 -18.12
C ARG A 246 6.21 6.90 -19.27
N GLU A 247 6.46 5.59 -19.32
CA GLU A 247 5.89 4.70 -20.33
C GLU A 247 4.36 4.70 -20.30
N ARG A 248 3.76 4.60 -19.08
CA ARG A 248 2.30 4.60 -18.92
C ARG A 248 1.65 5.95 -19.19
N LEU A 249 2.37 7.03 -19.02
CA LEU A 249 1.91 8.38 -19.39
C LEU A 249 2.07 8.68 -20.87
N GLY A 250 2.78 7.84 -21.64
CA GLY A 250 3.07 8.04 -23.06
C GLY A 250 4.16 9.08 -23.29
N LEU A 251 5.09 9.23 -22.33
CA LEU A 251 6.23 10.15 -22.45
C LEU A 251 7.40 9.42 -23.10
N SER A 252 7.79 9.84 -24.32
CA SER A 252 8.93 9.28 -25.02
C SER A 252 10.23 9.48 -24.21
N ASP A 253 11.15 8.51 -24.30
CA ASP A 253 12.50 8.65 -23.79
C ASP A 253 13.26 9.75 -24.54
N GLN A 254 13.33 10.93 -23.97
CA GLN A 254 14.24 11.97 -24.45
C GLN A 254 15.69 11.75 -23.93
N SER A 255 16.04 10.55 -23.53
CA SER A 255 17.37 10.23 -22.98
C SER A 255 18.33 9.57 -23.95
N ALA A 256 17.96 9.43 -25.21
CA ALA A 256 18.92 9.17 -26.26
C ALA A 256 19.35 10.50 -26.93
N VAL A 257 19.94 11.41 -26.14
CA VAL A 257 20.86 12.39 -26.75
C VAL A 257 22.04 11.57 -27.24
N GLU A 258 22.08 11.32 -28.57
CA GLU A 258 23.29 10.80 -29.20
C GLU A 258 24.49 11.62 -28.73
N PRO A 259 25.58 10.98 -28.28
CA PRO A 259 26.80 11.74 -28.01
C PRO A 259 27.15 12.50 -29.29
N CYS A 260 27.27 13.82 -29.18
CA CYS A 260 27.76 14.67 -30.25
C CYS A 260 28.98 13.99 -30.85
N LYS A 261 28.88 13.55 -32.11
CA LYS A 261 30.07 13.16 -32.86
C LYS A 261 30.93 14.41 -32.93
N GLU A 262 31.96 14.46 -32.10
CA GLU A 262 33.04 15.42 -32.26
C GLU A 262 33.63 15.20 -33.65
N GLU A 263 33.39 16.15 -34.55
CA GLU A 263 34.02 16.19 -35.85
C GLU A 263 35.55 16.31 -35.63
N PRO A 264 36.37 15.39 -36.17
CA PRO A 264 37.80 15.46 -35.94
C PRO A 264 38.36 16.78 -36.50
N PRO A 265 39.32 17.44 -35.83
CA PRO A 265 39.85 18.72 -36.24
C PRO A 265 40.44 18.59 -37.65
N LYS A 266 39.99 19.48 -38.56
CA LYS A 266 40.49 19.59 -39.92
C LYS A 266 41.99 19.84 -39.87
N ALA A 267 42.76 18.90 -40.42
CA ALA A 267 44.20 19.04 -40.56
C ALA A 267 44.52 20.26 -41.44
N GLU A 268 45.27 21.20 -40.84
CA GLU A 268 45.77 22.40 -41.50
C GLU A 268 46.84 21.98 -42.51
N VAL A 269 46.49 22.04 -43.78
CA VAL A 269 47.45 21.79 -44.89
C VAL A 269 48.37 22.98 -44.98
N LYS A 270 49.64 22.87 -44.51
CA LYS A 270 50.68 23.80 -44.77
C LYS A 270 51.06 23.68 -46.26
N LYS A 271 50.91 24.77 -47.02
CA LYS A 271 51.34 24.96 -48.36
C LYS A 271 52.84 25.27 -48.39
N PRO A 272 53.61 24.77 -49.41
CA PRO A 272 55.06 24.94 -49.49
C PRO A 272 55.51 26.36 -49.81
#